data_d3d7fcf75c1854444761fbdafa8a8b96
#
_entry.id   d3d7fcf75c1854444761fbdafa8a8b96
#
_cell.length_a   1.000
_cell.length_b   1.000
_cell.length_c   1.000
_cell.angle_alpha   90.00
_cell.angle_beta   90.00
_cell.angle_gamma   90.00
#
_symmetry.space_group_name_H-M   'P 1'
#
loop_
_entity.id
_entity.type
_entity.pdbx_description
1 polymer ?
#
loop_
_entity_poly.entity_id
_entity_poly.type
_entity_poly.pdbx_seq_one_letter_code
_entity_poly.pdbx_strand_id
1 'polypeptide(L)'
;MPDTPSPLTPQDALVALMIAVSFSDETIRTTELVAIQRIVNHLPIFGGYDADRIRTTAQTVFDLFEEEDGLDALFGLIRDALPERLLETAYALACDVAAADGSLRDVELRMLEEIRHELNIDRLHAAAIEWGARARHLRE
;
A
#
# COMPACT_ATOMS: atom_id res chain seq x y z
N MET A 1 6.11 -23.45 17.74
CA MET A 1 5.90 -22.87 17.38
C MET A 1 4.92 -21.97 17.35
N PRO A 2 4.20 -21.95 17.97
CA PRO A 2 3.10 -21.11 17.98
C PRO A 2 3.41 -19.66 18.19
N ASP A 3 4.54 -19.33 18.66
CA ASP A 3 4.88 -17.95 18.94
C ASP A 3 5.36 -17.18 17.72
N THR A 4 5.43 -17.85 16.60
CA THR A 4 5.76 -17.17 15.36
C THR A 4 4.56 -16.32 14.95
N PRO A 5 4.74 -15.02 14.76
CA PRO A 5 3.62 -14.20 14.30
C PRO A 5 3.09 -14.77 12.98
N SER A 6 1.78 -14.76 12.84
CA SER A 6 1.19 -15.17 11.57
C SER A 6 1.73 -14.30 10.47
N PRO A 7 2.20 -14.87 9.37
CA PRO A 7 2.64 -14.04 8.27
C PRO A 7 1.47 -13.26 7.72
N LEU A 8 1.75 -12.15 7.08
CA LEU A 8 0.71 -11.39 6.40
C LEU A 8 0.10 -12.25 5.31
N THR A 9 -1.21 -12.16 5.14
CA THR A 9 -1.84 -12.72 3.95
C THR A 9 -1.56 -11.78 2.78
N PRO A 10 -1.74 -12.23 1.53
CA PRO A 10 -1.61 -11.30 0.41
C PRO A 10 -2.50 -10.08 0.54
N GLN A 11 -3.73 -10.26 1.01
CA GLN A 11 -4.64 -9.13 1.24
C GLN A 11 -4.09 -8.18 2.29
N ASP A 12 -3.57 -8.72 3.40
CA ASP A 12 -2.93 -7.89 4.44
C ASP A 12 -1.76 -7.11 3.88
N ALA A 13 -0.96 -7.74 3.01
CA ALA A 13 0.20 -7.07 2.42
C ALA A 13 -0.22 -5.89 1.55
N LEU A 14 -1.32 -6.04 0.80
CA LEU A 14 -1.85 -4.94 0.00
C LEU A 14 -2.30 -3.78 0.90
N VAL A 15 -2.99 -4.10 1.99
CA VAL A 15 -3.44 -3.09 2.95
C VAL A 15 -2.23 -2.41 3.59
N ALA A 16 -1.23 -3.20 4.00
CA ALA A 16 -0.02 -2.67 4.63
C ALA A 16 0.67 -1.66 3.71
N LEU A 17 0.73 -1.97 2.44
CA LEU A 17 1.40 -1.09 1.48
C LEU A 17 0.62 0.22 1.32
N MET A 18 -0.71 0.15 1.23
CA MET A 18 -1.54 1.33 1.13
C MET A 18 -1.38 2.22 2.36
N ILE A 19 -1.32 1.61 3.53
CA ILE A 19 -1.12 2.35 4.77
C ILE A 19 0.26 2.99 4.81
N ALA A 20 1.28 2.27 4.36
CA ALA A 20 2.65 2.80 4.33
C ALA A 20 2.74 4.06 3.47
N VAL A 21 2.10 4.05 2.31
CA VAL A 21 2.07 5.24 1.44
C VAL A 21 1.36 6.39 2.14
N SER A 22 0.22 6.11 2.77
CA SER A 22 -0.55 7.13 3.47
C SER A 22 0.20 7.72 4.64
N PHE A 23 1.03 6.92 5.28
CA PHE A 23 1.75 7.34 6.49
C PHE A 23 3.17 7.83 6.20
N SER A 24 3.51 8.03 4.93
CA SER A 24 4.89 8.36 4.55
C SER A 24 5.38 9.69 5.13
N ASP A 25 4.46 10.60 5.51
CA ASP A 25 4.81 11.85 6.16
C ASP A 25 4.40 11.86 7.64
N GLU A 26 4.23 10.68 8.22
CA GLU A 26 3.86 10.47 9.62
C GLU A 26 2.44 10.93 9.97
N THR A 27 1.62 11.24 8.97
CA THR A 27 0.24 11.64 9.17
C THR A 27 -0.63 10.99 8.09
N ILE A 28 -1.72 10.34 8.50
CA ILE A 28 -2.67 9.78 7.55
C ILE A 28 -3.82 10.75 7.40
N ARG A 29 -4.11 11.14 6.17
CA ARG A 29 -5.22 12.04 5.88
C ARG A 29 -6.52 11.27 5.78
N THR A 30 -7.62 11.92 6.16
CA THR A 30 -8.94 11.30 6.11
C THR A 30 -9.28 10.81 4.70
N THR A 31 -8.95 11.61 3.67
CA THR A 31 -9.22 11.22 2.29
C THR A 31 -8.51 9.93 1.92
N GLU A 32 -7.29 9.73 2.42
CA GLU A 32 -6.55 8.51 2.13
C GLU A 32 -7.13 7.32 2.87
N LEU A 33 -7.55 7.51 4.13
CA LEU A 33 -8.21 6.42 4.88
C LEU A 33 -9.50 6.00 4.20
N VAL A 34 -10.30 6.97 3.74
CA VAL A 34 -11.53 6.68 3.02
C VAL A 34 -11.23 5.92 1.75
N ALA A 35 -10.17 6.31 1.04
CA ALA A 35 -9.76 5.61 -0.18
C ALA A 35 -9.41 4.16 0.11
N ILE A 36 -8.64 3.91 1.17
CA ILE A 36 -8.26 2.55 1.55
C ILE A 36 -9.51 1.72 1.85
N GLN A 37 -10.43 2.26 2.65
CA GLN A 37 -11.64 1.55 3.00
C GLN A 37 -12.50 1.24 1.78
N ARG A 38 -12.58 2.20 0.85
CA ARG A 38 -13.36 2.01 -0.36
C ARG A 38 -12.76 0.90 -1.22
N ILE A 39 -11.45 0.90 -1.38
CA ILE A 39 -10.74 -0.12 -2.15
C ILE A 39 -10.99 -1.50 -1.54
N VAL A 40 -10.83 -1.61 -0.22
CA VAL A 40 -11.03 -2.89 0.47
C VAL A 40 -12.46 -3.38 0.33
N ASN A 41 -13.42 -2.47 0.32
CA ASN A 41 -14.84 -2.85 0.25
C ASN A 41 -15.30 -3.20 -1.16
N HIS A 42 -14.56 -2.80 -2.20
CA HIS A 42 -15.08 -2.92 -3.57
C HIS A 42 -14.23 -3.73 -4.53
N LEU A 43 -12.92 -3.81 -4.33
CA LEU A 43 -12.10 -4.53 -5.29
C LEU A 43 -12.20 -6.05 -5.12
N PRO A 44 -12.23 -6.78 -6.24
CA PRO A 44 -12.36 -8.24 -6.18
C PRO A 44 -11.28 -8.94 -5.35
N ILE A 45 -10.07 -8.39 -5.33
CA ILE A 45 -8.97 -9.02 -4.60
C ILE A 45 -9.25 -9.09 -3.10
N PHE A 46 -10.15 -8.23 -2.60
CA PHE A 46 -10.49 -8.20 -1.18
C PHE A 46 -11.77 -8.95 -0.86
N GLY A 47 -12.26 -9.78 -1.78
CA GLY A 47 -13.43 -10.61 -1.51
C GLY A 47 -13.19 -11.46 -0.26
N GLY A 48 -14.11 -11.40 0.69
CA GLY A 48 -13.99 -12.16 1.92
C GLY A 48 -13.05 -11.58 2.96
N TYR A 49 -12.42 -10.45 2.68
CA TYR A 49 -11.50 -9.83 3.63
C TYR A 49 -12.30 -9.15 4.76
N ASP A 50 -11.86 -9.38 5.99
CA ASP A 50 -12.48 -8.76 7.15
C ASP A 50 -11.91 -7.35 7.31
N ALA A 51 -12.75 -6.33 7.16
CA ALA A 51 -12.32 -4.94 7.23
C ALA A 51 -11.70 -4.58 8.59
N ASP A 52 -12.03 -5.33 9.64
CA ASP A 52 -11.44 -5.10 10.94
C ASP A 52 -9.94 -5.36 10.95
N ARG A 53 -9.45 -6.16 10.00
CA ARG A 53 -8.01 -6.43 9.88
C ARG A 53 -7.24 -5.20 9.43
N ILE A 54 -7.89 -4.20 8.85
CA ILE A 54 -7.20 -2.96 8.47
C ILE A 54 -6.54 -2.34 9.71
N ARG A 55 -7.24 -2.31 10.83
CA ARG A 55 -6.71 -1.75 12.07
C ARG A 55 -5.48 -2.51 12.55
N THR A 56 -5.57 -3.84 12.56
CA THR A 56 -4.46 -4.69 13.01
C THR A 56 -3.24 -4.51 12.11
N THR A 57 -3.48 -4.48 10.80
CA THR A 57 -2.41 -4.29 9.83
C THR A 57 -1.79 -2.89 9.98
N ALA A 58 -2.62 -1.88 10.18
CA ALA A 58 -2.13 -0.52 10.40
C ALA A 58 -1.22 -0.46 11.61
N GLN A 59 -1.59 -1.15 12.69
CA GLN A 59 -0.76 -1.16 13.90
C GLN A 59 0.60 -1.79 13.61
N THR A 60 0.63 -2.86 12.84
CA THR A 60 1.87 -3.49 12.44
C THR A 60 2.77 -2.50 11.67
N VAL A 61 2.18 -1.77 10.73
CA VAL A 61 2.93 -0.78 9.94
C VAL A 61 3.47 0.32 10.84
N PHE A 62 2.64 0.86 11.74
CA PHE A 62 3.06 1.93 12.64
C PHE A 62 4.19 1.47 13.55
N ASP A 63 4.08 0.26 14.09
CA ASP A 63 5.11 -0.29 14.96
C ASP A 63 6.44 -0.42 14.23
N LEU A 64 6.41 -0.88 12.98
CA LEU A 64 7.62 -1.00 12.19
C LEU A 64 8.23 0.37 11.88
N PHE A 65 7.41 1.37 11.60
CA PHE A 65 7.93 2.70 11.29
C PHE A 65 8.63 3.36 12.47
N GLU A 66 8.38 2.89 13.69
CA GLU A 66 9.08 3.39 14.86
C GLU A 66 10.47 2.79 15.00
N GLU A 67 10.78 1.75 14.25
CA GLU A 67 12.08 1.10 14.32
C GLU A 67 13.03 1.67 13.26
N GLU A 68 14.33 1.59 13.53
CA GLU A 68 15.34 2.18 12.66
C GLU A 68 15.29 1.64 11.24
N ASP A 69 15.21 0.30 11.09
CA ASP A 69 15.15 -0.33 9.78
C ASP A 69 13.75 -0.83 9.46
N GLY A 70 12.74 -0.15 10.02
CA GLY A 70 11.37 -0.63 9.93
C GLY A 70 10.82 -0.69 8.53
N LEU A 71 11.18 0.29 7.68
CA LEU A 71 10.68 0.30 6.31
C LEU A 71 11.22 -0.90 5.52
N ASP A 72 12.51 -1.21 5.68
CA ASP A 72 13.08 -2.39 5.02
C ASP A 72 12.42 -3.67 5.50
N ALA A 73 12.16 -3.76 6.81
CA ALA A 73 11.49 -4.91 7.38
C ALA A 73 10.07 -5.05 6.80
N LEU A 74 9.38 -3.93 6.67
CA LEU A 74 8.03 -3.93 6.12
C LEU A 74 8.03 -4.42 4.67
N PHE A 75 8.94 -3.92 3.84
CA PHE A 75 9.06 -4.38 2.46
C PHE A 75 9.37 -5.87 2.39
N GLY A 76 10.20 -6.37 3.31
CA GLY A 76 10.48 -7.81 3.38
C GLY A 76 9.22 -8.62 3.63
N LEU A 77 8.41 -8.19 4.60
CA LEU A 77 7.15 -8.87 4.90
C LEU A 77 6.19 -8.84 3.71
N ILE A 78 6.12 -7.70 3.04
CA ILE A 78 5.22 -7.55 1.90
C ILE A 78 5.67 -8.44 0.75
N ARG A 79 6.96 -8.44 0.42
CA ARG A 79 7.47 -9.30 -0.66
C ARG A 79 7.24 -10.77 -0.38
N ASP A 80 7.40 -11.17 0.89
CA ASP A 80 7.20 -12.57 1.25
C ASP A 80 5.73 -13.00 1.14
N ALA A 81 4.83 -12.05 1.34
CA ALA A 81 3.40 -12.34 1.34
C ALA A 81 2.74 -12.26 -0.04
N LEU A 82 3.31 -11.46 -0.95
CA LEU A 82 2.68 -11.23 -2.24
C LEU A 82 3.16 -12.21 -3.30
N PRO A 83 2.24 -12.93 -3.95
CA PRO A 83 2.62 -13.69 -5.14
C PRO A 83 2.95 -12.72 -6.27
N GLU A 84 3.79 -13.17 -7.20
CA GLU A 84 4.27 -12.32 -8.29
C GLU A 84 3.12 -11.68 -9.08
N ARG A 85 2.04 -12.42 -9.30
CA ARG A 85 0.89 -11.90 -10.05
C ARG A 85 0.21 -10.71 -9.40
N LEU A 86 0.47 -10.44 -8.13
CA LEU A 86 -0.14 -9.32 -7.41
C LEU A 86 0.78 -8.13 -7.20
N LEU A 87 2.01 -8.19 -7.68
CA LEU A 87 2.95 -7.08 -7.48
C LEU A 87 2.48 -5.80 -8.16
N GLU A 88 1.96 -5.91 -9.38
CA GLU A 88 1.45 -4.74 -10.08
C GLU A 88 0.15 -4.23 -9.45
N THR A 89 -0.69 -5.15 -8.97
CA THR A 89 -1.87 -4.75 -8.22
C THR A 89 -1.47 -3.92 -7.01
N ALA A 90 -0.46 -4.39 -6.29
CA ALA A 90 0.02 -3.66 -5.11
C ALA A 90 0.45 -2.25 -5.46
N TYR A 91 1.23 -2.09 -6.52
CA TYR A 91 1.68 -0.78 -6.95
C TYR A 91 0.52 0.11 -7.38
N ALA A 92 -0.44 -0.47 -8.12
CA ALA A 92 -1.61 0.28 -8.57
C ALA A 92 -2.42 0.81 -7.39
N LEU A 93 -2.61 0.00 -6.35
CA LEU A 93 -3.35 0.43 -5.18
C LEU A 93 -2.61 1.53 -4.42
N ALA A 94 -1.30 1.41 -4.33
CA ALA A 94 -0.48 2.44 -3.69
C ALA A 94 -0.63 3.78 -4.43
N CYS A 95 -0.61 3.74 -5.76
CA CYS A 95 -0.77 4.95 -6.56
C CYS A 95 -2.16 5.56 -6.38
N ASP A 96 -3.21 4.73 -6.34
CA ASP A 96 -4.57 5.24 -6.16
C ASP A 96 -4.73 5.93 -4.80
N VAL A 97 -4.19 5.34 -3.75
CA VAL A 97 -4.28 5.95 -2.42
C VAL A 97 -3.50 7.27 -2.37
N ALA A 98 -2.29 7.26 -2.93
CA ALA A 98 -1.47 8.47 -2.93
C ALA A 98 -2.13 9.62 -3.69
N ALA A 99 -2.88 9.31 -4.75
CA ALA A 99 -3.54 10.32 -5.57
C ALA A 99 -4.93 10.71 -5.06
N ALA A 100 -5.40 10.10 -3.99
CA ALA A 100 -6.80 10.20 -3.58
C ALA A 100 -7.24 11.62 -3.25
N ASP A 101 -6.37 12.47 -2.73
CA ASP A 101 -6.74 13.84 -2.38
C ASP A 101 -6.46 14.84 -3.50
N GLY A 102 -6.02 14.36 -4.65
CA GLY A 102 -5.80 15.21 -5.82
C GLY A 102 -4.44 15.90 -5.86
N SER A 103 -3.61 15.71 -4.86
CA SER A 103 -2.26 16.27 -4.89
C SER A 103 -1.26 15.26 -4.33
N LEU A 104 -0.13 15.14 -5.02
CA LEU A 104 0.94 14.26 -4.58
C LEU A 104 2.05 15.11 -3.96
N ARG A 105 2.41 14.79 -2.74
CA ARG A 105 3.50 15.45 -2.05
C ARG A 105 4.80 14.73 -2.35
N ASP A 106 5.92 15.44 -2.17
CA ASP A 106 7.23 14.86 -2.46
C ASP A 106 7.50 13.58 -1.68
N VAL A 107 7.08 13.52 -0.42
CA VAL A 107 7.30 12.31 0.39
C VAL A 107 6.52 11.12 -0.17
N GLU A 108 5.32 11.37 -0.69
CA GLU A 108 4.52 10.30 -1.29
C GLU A 108 5.12 9.83 -2.60
N LEU A 109 5.61 10.77 -3.41
CA LEU A 109 6.29 10.42 -4.66
C LEU A 109 7.53 9.57 -4.40
N ARG A 110 8.30 9.92 -3.37
CA ARG A 110 9.46 9.13 -3.00
C ARG A 110 9.08 7.74 -2.53
N MET A 111 8.01 7.64 -1.75
CA MET A 111 7.53 6.33 -1.28
C MET A 111 7.10 5.47 -2.46
N LEU A 112 6.39 6.05 -3.43
CA LEU A 112 5.97 5.29 -4.61
C LEU A 112 7.18 4.81 -5.40
N GLU A 113 8.21 5.65 -5.54
CA GLU A 113 9.43 5.26 -6.22
C GLU A 113 10.11 4.11 -5.51
N GLU A 114 10.17 4.18 -4.19
CA GLU A 114 10.74 3.11 -3.36
C GLU A 114 9.98 1.81 -3.56
N ILE A 115 8.65 1.87 -3.56
CA ILE A 115 7.80 0.70 -3.77
C ILE A 115 8.06 0.08 -5.13
N ARG A 116 8.16 0.91 -6.16
CA ARG A 116 8.42 0.42 -7.50
C ARG A 116 9.72 -0.37 -7.56
N HIS A 117 10.75 0.14 -6.89
CA HIS A 117 12.04 -0.56 -6.82
C HIS A 117 11.95 -1.84 -6.00
N GLU A 118 11.34 -1.76 -4.83
CA GLU A 118 11.27 -2.90 -3.93
C GLU A 118 10.47 -4.06 -4.50
N LEU A 119 9.42 -3.74 -5.26
CA LEU A 119 8.60 -4.76 -5.91
C LEU A 119 9.07 -5.09 -7.31
N ASN A 120 10.11 -4.41 -7.77
CA ASN A 120 10.72 -4.64 -9.09
C ASN A 120 9.68 -4.55 -10.21
N ILE A 121 8.87 -3.49 -10.20
CA ILE A 121 7.84 -3.28 -11.20
C ILE A 121 8.49 -2.85 -12.52
N ASP A 122 8.09 -3.50 -13.62
CA ASP A 122 8.56 -3.14 -14.96
C ASP A 122 8.28 -1.66 -15.26
N ARG A 123 9.25 -0.97 -15.86
CA ARG A 123 9.16 0.47 -16.11
C ARG A 123 7.95 0.87 -16.93
N LEU A 124 7.66 0.13 -17.98
CA LEU A 124 6.51 0.44 -18.85
C LEU A 124 5.21 0.22 -18.10
N HIS A 125 5.13 -0.89 -17.36
CA HIS A 125 3.94 -1.18 -16.58
C HIS A 125 3.75 -0.16 -15.47
N ALA A 126 4.83 0.25 -14.82
CA ALA A 126 4.74 1.28 -13.78
C ALA A 126 4.22 2.58 -14.35
N ALA A 127 4.72 2.98 -15.52
CA ALA A 127 4.27 4.21 -16.17
C ALA A 127 2.78 4.14 -16.53
N ALA A 128 2.32 2.99 -17.02
CA ALA A 128 0.92 2.80 -17.35
C ALA A 128 0.04 2.89 -16.10
N ILE A 129 0.49 2.28 -15.00
CA ILE A 129 -0.24 2.30 -13.74
C ILE A 129 -0.34 3.73 -13.21
N GLU A 130 0.77 4.45 -13.23
CA GLU A 130 0.81 5.85 -12.75
C GLU A 130 -0.09 6.74 -13.57
N TRP A 131 -0.07 6.56 -14.89
CA TRP A 131 -0.91 7.33 -15.78
C TRP A 131 -2.39 7.06 -15.54
N GLY A 132 -2.74 5.79 -15.33
CA GLY A 132 -4.11 5.41 -15.02
C GLY A 132 -4.59 6.00 -13.70
N ALA A 133 -3.75 5.98 -12.68
CA ALA A 133 -4.10 6.57 -11.39
C ALA A 133 -4.33 8.07 -11.54
N ARG A 134 -3.44 8.74 -12.25
CA ARG A 134 -3.59 10.17 -12.50
C ARG A 134 -4.92 10.49 -13.20
N ALA A 135 -5.24 9.70 -14.23
CA ALA A 135 -6.47 9.92 -14.98
C ALA A 135 -7.72 9.74 -14.12
N ARG A 136 -7.71 8.72 -13.24
CA ARG A 136 -8.88 8.45 -12.41
C ARG A 136 -9.11 9.52 -11.33
N HIS A 137 -8.06 10.21 -10.93
CA HIS A 137 -8.13 11.15 -9.81
C HIS A 137 -8.08 12.60 -10.22
N LEU A 138 -8.24 12.88 -11.52
CA LEU A 138 -8.35 14.26 -11.98
C LEU A 138 -9.68 14.84 -11.51
N ARG A 139 -9.66 16.13 -11.22
CA ARG A 139 -10.85 16.88 -10.84
C ARG A 139 -11.13 17.96 -11.86
N GLU A 140 -12.39 18.43 -11.89
CA GLU A 140 -12.78 19.51 -12.78
C GLU A 140 -12.10 20.82 -12.42
#